data_7a69ea0ae7f564ecdfb90594be4e758a
#
_entry.id   7a69ea0ae7f564ecdfb90594be4e758a
#
_cell.length_a   1.000
_cell.length_b   1.000
_cell.length_c   1.000
_cell.angle_alpha   90.00
_cell.angle_beta   90.00
_cell.angle_gamma   90.00
#
_symmetry.space_group_name_H-M   'P 1'
#
loop_
_entity.id
_entity.type
_entity.pdbx_description
1 polymer ?
#
loop_
_entity_poly.entity_id
_entity_poly.type
_entity_poly.pdbx_seq_one_letter_code
_entity_poly.pdbx_strand_id
1 'polypeptide(L)'
;NEEKSAQEVEEEKESKVIEEKIEVVEDKLDSFFDSGVYEKESTQFKDGDLINVMSGINGLLIHRSRETGKEYRFNGFGQIRKMEYKELVNIKNLTSKTLDEGWLVILNKDIIKDFGYEDMYENILTPKNIKEIFKKETEEVREFVSQLPKSMQVTIIDTAREMYRSGKLDRKSIIDVIQNTFDISLEDNAPISTFIKG
;
A
#
# COMPACT_ATOMS: atom_id res chain seq x y z
N ASN A 1 -23.90 -34.84 22.75
CA ASN A 1 -24.79 -33.79 22.22
C ASN A 1 -24.28 -32.38 22.58
N GLU A 2 -23.56 -32.17 23.69
CA GLU A 2 -23.03 -30.86 24.11
C GLU A 2 -21.73 -30.48 23.35
N GLU A 3 -20.87 -31.41 23.01
CA GLU A 3 -19.63 -31.18 22.25
C GLU A 3 -19.90 -30.73 20.79
N LYS A 4 -20.96 -31.26 20.15
CA LYS A 4 -21.35 -30.83 18.80
C LYS A 4 -21.87 -29.40 18.75
N SER A 5 -22.54 -28.95 19.81
CA SER A 5 -23.09 -27.58 19.86
C SER A 5 -21.98 -26.52 20.09
N ALA A 6 -20.90 -26.88 20.78
CA ALA A 6 -19.77 -25.98 21.01
C ALA A 6 -18.94 -25.74 19.72
N GLN A 7 -18.71 -26.79 18.92
CA GLN A 7 -18.04 -26.66 17.64
C GLN A 7 -18.84 -25.85 16.61
N GLU A 8 -20.16 -26.08 16.51
CA GLU A 8 -21.03 -25.29 15.63
C GLU A 8 -21.07 -23.78 16.00
N VAL A 9 -21.02 -23.47 17.29
CA VAL A 9 -20.98 -22.07 17.78
C VAL A 9 -19.62 -21.42 17.55
N GLU A 10 -18.54 -22.20 17.56
CA GLU A 10 -17.19 -21.70 17.30
C GLU A 10 -16.98 -21.44 15.79
N GLU A 11 -17.43 -22.34 14.92
CA GLU A 11 -17.45 -22.17 13.46
C GLU A 11 -18.34 -20.98 13.02
N GLU A 12 -19.49 -20.78 13.67
CA GLU A 12 -20.36 -19.65 13.37
C GLU A 12 -19.78 -18.30 13.82
N LYS A 13 -18.98 -18.30 14.91
CA LYS A 13 -18.24 -17.11 15.35
C LYS A 13 -17.05 -16.81 14.44
N GLU A 14 -16.29 -17.81 14.02
CA GLU A 14 -15.20 -17.63 13.08
C GLU A 14 -15.72 -17.16 11.71
N SER A 15 -16.83 -17.71 11.22
CA SER A 15 -17.46 -17.25 9.97
C SER A 15 -17.91 -15.79 10.05
N LYS A 16 -18.51 -15.34 11.16
CA LYS A 16 -18.91 -13.94 11.34
C LYS A 16 -17.72 -13.00 11.42
N VAL A 17 -16.63 -13.41 12.09
CA VAL A 17 -15.40 -12.60 12.16
C VAL A 17 -14.74 -12.49 10.80
N ILE A 18 -14.82 -13.52 9.97
CA ILE A 18 -14.30 -13.51 8.59
C ILE A 18 -15.18 -12.59 7.71
N GLU A 19 -16.51 -12.70 7.82
CA GLU A 19 -17.43 -11.82 7.08
C GLU A 19 -17.25 -10.34 7.46
N GLU A 20 -17.15 -10.01 8.75
CA GLU A 20 -16.88 -8.64 9.21
C GLU A 20 -15.52 -8.12 8.73
N LYS A 21 -14.49 -8.97 8.69
CA LYS A 21 -13.17 -8.58 8.13
C LYS A 21 -13.23 -8.35 6.62
N ILE A 22 -13.96 -9.17 5.88
CA ILE A 22 -14.15 -9.01 4.43
C ILE A 22 -14.87 -7.68 4.14
N GLU A 23 -15.94 -7.37 4.86
CA GLU A 23 -16.70 -6.12 4.70
C GLU A 23 -15.85 -4.89 5.01
N VAL A 24 -15.03 -4.94 6.06
CA VAL A 24 -14.08 -3.85 6.41
C VAL A 24 -12.98 -3.69 5.35
N VAL A 25 -12.50 -4.77 4.75
CA VAL A 25 -11.51 -4.72 3.66
C VAL A 25 -12.11 -4.13 2.40
N GLU A 26 -13.33 -4.53 2.04
CA GLU A 26 -14.06 -3.98 0.90
C GLU A 26 -14.34 -2.48 1.07
N ASP A 27 -14.76 -2.02 2.25
CA ASP A 27 -14.98 -0.61 2.55
C ASP A 27 -13.68 0.22 2.50
N LYS A 28 -12.56 -0.32 3.00
CA LYS A 28 -11.25 0.33 2.93
C LYS A 28 -10.72 0.40 1.50
N LEU A 29 -10.87 -0.67 0.72
CA LEU A 29 -10.57 -0.68 -0.71
C LEU A 29 -11.47 0.31 -1.44
N ASP A 30 -12.76 0.37 -1.16
CA ASP A 30 -13.68 1.33 -1.73
C ASP A 30 -13.29 2.77 -1.42
N SER A 31 -12.93 3.06 -0.18
CA SER A 31 -12.40 4.38 0.21
C SER A 31 -11.09 4.73 -0.51
N PHE A 32 -10.20 3.77 -0.71
CA PHE A 32 -8.99 3.95 -1.51
C PHE A 32 -9.36 4.28 -2.95
N PHE A 33 -10.35 3.63 -3.46
CA PHE A 33 -10.80 3.72 -4.82
C PHE A 33 -11.76 4.88 -5.09
N ASP A 34 -12.47 5.46 -4.17
CA ASP A 34 -13.39 6.61 -4.34
C ASP A 34 -12.68 7.92 -4.79
N SER A 35 -11.38 7.85 -5.07
CA SER A 35 -10.60 8.96 -5.64
C SER A 35 -10.85 9.24 -7.14
N GLY A 36 -11.77 8.56 -7.77
CA GLY A 36 -12.27 8.91 -9.12
C GLY A 36 -11.44 8.41 -10.30
N VAL A 37 -10.56 7.42 -10.11
CA VAL A 37 -9.68 6.89 -11.16
C VAL A 37 -10.03 5.41 -11.45
N TYR A 38 -11.30 5.09 -11.78
CA TYR A 38 -11.72 3.69 -11.94
C TYR A 38 -12.03 3.29 -13.38
N GLU A 39 -11.58 2.06 -13.69
CA GLU A 39 -12.05 1.27 -14.81
C GLU A 39 -13.15 0.32 -14.33
N LYS A 40 -14.21 0.18 -15.16
CA LYS A 40 -15.34 -0.72 -14.95
C LYS A 40 -14.86 -2.17 -14.80
N GLU A 41 -15.55 -2.91 -13.93
CA GLU A 41 -15.45 -4.36 -13.77
C GLU A 41 -15.39 -5.07 -15.12
N SER A 42 -14.31 -5.80 -15.37
CA SER A 42 -14.24 -6.80 -16.41
C SER A 42 -13.70 -8.08 -15.80
N THR A 43 -14.46 -9.14 -15.85
CA THR A 43 -14.14 -10.44 -15.24
C THR A 43 -13.03 -11.22 -15.96
N GLN A 44 -12.47 -10.70 -17.05
CA GLN A 44 -11.32 -11.30 -17.76
C GLN A 44 -10.47 -10.23 -18.42
N PHE A 45 -9.24 -10.06 -17.91
CA PHE A 45 -8.23 -9.18 -18.50
C PHE A 45 -7.50 -9.89 -19.64
N LYS A 46 -7.25 -9.14 -20.72
CA LYS A 46 -6.44 -9.57 -21.86
C LYS A 46 -5.03 -8.99 -21.76
N ASP A 47 -4.06 -9.64 -22.35
CA ASP A 47 -2.65 -9.25 -22.32
C ASP A 47 -2.40 -7.76 -22.61
N GLY A 48 -3.14 -7.18 -23.56
CA GLY A 48 -3.00 -5.79 -24.00
C GLY A 48 -3.85 -4.77 -23.25
N ASP A 49 -4.66 -5.18 -22.27
CA ASP A 49 -5.47 -4.26 -21.48
C ASP A 49 -4.59 -3.32 -20.68
N LEU A 50 -4.93 -2.03 -20.70
CA LEU A 50 -4.15 -1.00 -20.03
C LEU A 50 -4.68 -0.73 -18.63
N ILE A 51 -3.91 -1.12 -17.64
CA ILE A 51 -4.23 -0.99 -16.22
C ILE A 51 -3.51 0.21 -15.62
N ASN A 52 -4.23 1.03 -14.86
CA ASN A 52 -3.62 2.12 -14.12
C ASN A 52 -2.77 1.56 -12.97
N VAL A 53 -1.53 2.04 -12.89
CA VAL A 53 -0.59 1.74 -11.82
C VAL A 53 0.00 3.03 -11.26
N MET A 54 0.25 3.07 -9.97
CA MET A 54 0.78 4.22 -9.25
C MET A 54 2.16 3.91 -8.69
N SER A 55 3.04 4.91 -8.65
CA SER A 55 4.32 4.80 -7.94
C SER A 55 4.12 4.91 -6.43
N GLY A 56 4.65 3.96 -5.67
CA GLY A 56 4.68 3.97 -4.21
C GLY A 56 5.88 4.68 -3.58
N ILE A 57 6.79 5.26 -4.37
CA ILE A 57 8.03 5.88 -3.87
C ILE A 57 8.16 7.36 -4.25
N ASN A 58 8.84 8.13 -3.39
CA ASN A 58 9.19 9.53 -3.57
C ASN A 58 10.40 9.73 -4.49
N GLY A 59 10.55 9.03 -5.55
CA GLY A 59 11.72 9.15 -6.40
C GLY A 59 11.45 8.71 -7.81
N LEU A 60 12.50 8.68 -8.61
CA LEU A 60 12.43 8.14 -9.95
C LEU A 60 12.32 6.61 -9.86
N LEU A 61 11.18 6.07 -10.29
CA LEU A 61 10.97 4.64 -10.49
C LEU A 61 10.97 4.36 -11.99
N ILE A 62 11.83 3.44 -12.43
CA ILE A 62 11.88 2.98 -13.81
C ILE A 62 11.69 1.47 -13.80
N HIS A 63 10.60 1.02 -14.40
CA HIS A 63 10.40 -0.38 -14.72
C HIS A 63 10.65 -0.59 -16.21
N ARG A 64 11.48 -1.57 -16.56
CA ARG A 64 11.75 -1.95 -17.93
C ARG A 64 11.27 -3.36 -18.19
N SER A 65 10.33 -3.50 -19.13
CA SER A 65 9.84 -4.80 -19.57
C SER A 65 11.00 -5.67 -20.09
N ARG A 66 11.10 -6.88 -19.58
CA ARG A 66 12.10 -7.85 -20.05
C ARG A 66 11.75 -8.42 -21.42
N GLU A 67 10.46 -8.46 -21.74
CA GLU A 67 9.96 -9.04 -22.98
C GLU A 67 10.04 -8.03 -24.14
N THR A 68 9.59 -6.79 -23.90
CA THR A 68 9.45 -5.78 -24.97
C THR A 68 10.52 -4.70 -24.94
N GLY A 69 11.27 -4.58 -23.84
CA GLY A 69 12.20 -3.47 -23.59
C GLY A 69 11.54 -2.12 -23.29
N LYS A 70 10.21 -2.07 -23.27
CA LYS A 70 9.44 -0.86 -22.99
C LYS A 70 9.72 -0.36 -21.56
N GLU A 71 9.95 0.96 -21.44
CA GLU A 71 10.17 1.60 -20.16
C GLU A 71 8.92 2.31 -19.65
N TYR A 72 8.61 2.09 -18.37
CA TYR A 72 7.58 2.80 -17.63
C TYR A 72 8.28 3.66 -16.57
N ARG A 73 8.18 4.99 -16.73
CA ARG A 73 8.86 5.97 -15.86
C ARG A 73 7.85 6.68 -14.98
N PHE A 74 8.16 6.72 -13.68
CA PHE A 74 7.41 7.46 -12.66
C PHE A 74 8.37 8.42 -11.96
N ASN A 75 8.04 9.70 -11.90
CA ASN A 75 8.92 10.73 -11.36
C ASN A 75 8.70 11.02 -9.87
N GLY A 76 7.82 10.28 -9.21
CA GLY A 76 7.55 10.44 -7.78
C GLY A 76 6.32 9.69 -7.31
N PHE A 77 6.13 9.72 -6.00
CA PHE A 77 5.01 9.12 -5.30
C PHE A 77 3.66 9.60 -5.85
N GLY A 78 2.75 8.67 -6.02
CA GLY A 78 1.39 8.96 -6.49
C GLY A 78 1.26 9.20 -7.99
N GLN A 79 2.38 9.20 -8.74
CA GLN A 79 2.27 9.34 -10.20
C GLN A 79 1.67 8.08 -10.81
N ILE A 80 0.63 8.27 -11.64
CA ILE A 80 -0.10 7.19 -12.30
C ILE A 80 0.35 7.05 -13.75
N ARG A 81 0.49 5.79 -14.20
CA ARG A 81 0.76 5.40 -15.58
C ARG A 81 -0.10 4.20 -15.95
N LYS A 82 -0.35 4.04 -17.25
CA LYS A 82 -0.99 2.83 -17.80
C LYS A 82 0.08 1.80 -18.12
N MET A 83 -0.13 0.57 -17.65
CA MET A 83 0.73 -0.59 -17.90
C MET A 83 -0.11 -1.72 -18.48
N GLU A 84 0.41 -2.48 -19.43
CA GLU A 84 -0.28 -3.61 -20.01
C GLU A 84 -0.48 -4.72 -18.95
N TYR A 85 -1.64 -5.36 -18.93
CA TYR A 85 -1.95 -6.43 -17.98
C TYR A 85 -0.91 -7.55 -18.01
N LYS A 86 -0.47 -7.96 -19.22
CA LYS A 86 0.60 -8.95 -19.38
C LYS A 86 1.87 -8.57 -18.64
N GLU A 87 2.23 -7.28 -18.66
CA GLU A 87 3.42 -6.82 -17.93
C GLU A 87 3.26 -6.92 -16.42
N LEU A 88 2.06 -6.66 -15.88
CA LEU A 88 1.76 -6.86 -14.46
C LEU A 88 1.87 -8.34 -14.06
N VAL A 89 1.37 -9.25 -14.90
CA VAL A 89 1.53 -10.71 -14.72
C VAL A 89 3.01 -11.10 -14.75
N ASN A 90 3.79 -10.55 -15.68
CA ASN A 90 5.23 -10.78 -15.73
C ASN A 90 5.95 -10.28 -14.47
N ILE A 91 5.61 -9.09 -13.97
CA ILE A 91 6.17 -8.55 -12.73
C ILE A 91 5.80 -9.48 -11.56
N LYS A 92 4.54 -9.89 -11.44
CA LYS A 92 4.08 -10.81 -10.39
C LYS A 92 4.86 -12.10 -10.37
N ASN A 93 5.11 -12.70 -11.53
CA ASN A 93 5.73 -14.02 -11.65
C ASN A 93 7.27 -13.99 -11.60
N LEU A 94 7.90 -12.93 -12.12
CA LEU A 94 9.36 -12.88 -12.31
C LEU A 94 10.07 -11.94 -11.32
N THR A 95 9.38 -10.92 -10.82
CA THR A 95 9.94 -9.86 -9.97
C THR A 95 8.90 -9.35 -8.97
N SER A 96 8.18 -10.27 -8.31
CA SER A 96 7.05 -9.96 -7.42
C SER A 96 7.40 -8.91 -6.36
N LYS A 97 8.66 -8.84 -5.93
CA LYS A 97 9.18 -7.86 -4.98
C LYS A 97 8.76 -6.41 -5.31
N THR A 98 8.66 -6.08 -6.60
CA THR A 98 8.22 -4.74 -7.05
C THR A 98 6.78 -4.44 -6.62
N LEU A 99 5.91 -5.44 -6.61
CA LEU A 99 4.53 -5.35 -6.13
C LEU A 99 4.46 -5.62 -4.63
N ASP A 100 5.12 -6.66 -4.13
CA ASP A 100 5.11 -7.08 -2.72
C ASP A 100 5.62 -5.99 -1.77
N GLU A 101 6.60 -5.19 -2.20
CA GLU A 101 7.14 -4.07 -1.43
C GLU A 101 6.43 -2.74 -1.71
N GLY A 102 5.39 -2.73 -2.57
CA GLY A 102 4.59 -1.55 -2.88
C GLY A 102 5.30 -0.48 -3.74
N TRP A 103 6.35 -0.85 -4.50
CA TRP A 103 7.02 0.10 -5.42
C TRP A 103 6.09 0.51 -6.56
N LEU A 104 5.34 -0.47 -7.09
CA LEU A 104 4.21 -0.27 -7.99
C LEU A 104 2.92 -0.69 -7.29
N VAL A 105 1.92 0.15 -7.35
CA VAL A 105 0.59 -0.05 -6.77
C VAL A 105 -0.40 -0.18 -7.91
N ILE A 106 -1.10 -1.31 -7.97
CA ILE A 106 -2.13 -1.60 -8.97
C ILE A 106 -3.41 -0.85 -8.56
N LEU A 107 -4.03 -0.14 -9.50
CA LEU A 107 -5.27 0.61 -9.26
C LEU A 107 -6.49 -0.10 -9.89
N ASN A 108 -6.59 -1.40 -9.65
CA ASN A 108 -7.73 -2.22 -10.11
C ASN A 108 -8.02 -3.33 -9.09
N LYS A 109 -9.25 -3.34 -8.55
CA LYS A 109 -9.65 -4.26 -7.47
C LYS A 109 -9.57 -5.71 -7.86
N ASP A 110 -10.05 -6.05 -9.06
CA ASP A 110 -10.10 -7.45 -9.51
C ASP A 110 -8.70 -8.03 -9.64
N ILE A 111 -7.76 -7.25 -10.17
CA ILE A 111 -6.36 -7.66 -10.30
C ILE A 111 -5.68 -7.77 -8.91
N ILE A 112 -5.98 -6.85 -7.98
CA ILE A 112 -5.48 -6.92 -6.61
C ILE A 112 -5.93 -8.22 -5.96
N LYS A 113 -7.21 -8.59 -6.11
CA LYS A 113 -7.80 -9.83 -5.60
C LYS A 113 -7.19 -11.06 -6.28
N ASP A 114 -7.14 -11.08 -7.61
CA ASP A 114 -6.56 -12.17 -8.39
C ASP A 114 -5.08 -12.42 -8.04
N PHE A 115 -4.35 -11.37 -7.67
CA PHE A 115 -2.95 -11.46 -7.29
C PHE A 115 -2.74 -11.75 -5.80
N GLY A 116 -3.80 -11.70 -4.98
CA GLY A 116 -3.76 -11.96 -3.54
C GLY A 116 -3.07 -10.85 -2.74
N TYR A 117 -3.32 -9.59 -3.11
CA TYR A 117 -2.73 -8.42 -2.44
C TYR A 117 -3.70 -7.65 -1.56
N GLU A 118 -4.89 -8.17 -1.30
CA GLU A 118 -5.96 -7.49 -0.57
C GLU A 118 -5.48 -6.98 0.80
N ASP A 119 -4.88 -7.84 1.61
CA ASP A 119 -4.38 -7.49 2.96
C ASP A 119 -3.32 -6.36 2.90
N MET A 120 -2.42 -6.41 1.92
CA MET A 120 -1.40 -5.37 1.76
C MET A 120 -2.02 -4.01 1.42
N TYR A 121 -3.10 -4.03 0.64
CA TYR A 121 -3.76 -2.80 0.19
C TYR A 121 -4.57 -2.08 1.27
N GLU A 122 -4.87 -2.73 2.40
CA GLU A 122 -5.43 -2.05 3.58
C GLU A 122 -4.53 -0.93 4.11
N ASN A 123 -3.21 -1.06 3.91
CA ASN A 123 -2.19 -0.16 4.43
C ASN A 123 -1.41 0.56 3.33
N ILE A 124 -2.04 0.80 2.17
CA ILE A 124 -1.40 1.51 1.06
C ILE A 124 -1.48 3.04 1.27
N LEU A 125 -0.34 3.71 1.07
CA LEU A 125 -0.27 5.18 1.02
C LEU A 125 -0.73 5.70 -0.34
N THR A 126 -1.50 6.77 -0.30
CA THR A 126 -1.88 7.56 -1.47
C THR A 126 -1.57 9.03 -1.26
N PRO A 127 -1.47 9.85 -2.32
CA PRO A 127 -1.34 11.30 -2.16
C PRO A 127 -2.46 11.94 -1.34
N LYS A 128 -3.64 11.31 -1.30
CA LYS A 128 -4.82 11.78 -0.55
C LYS A 128 -4.69 11.49 0.94
N ASN A 129 -4.29 10.26 1.32
CA ASN A 129 -4.30 9.84 2.72
C ASN A 129 -2.99 10.09 3.48
N ILE A 130 -1.86 10.21 2.78
CA ILE A 130 -0.53 10.27 3.43
C ILE A 130 -0.39 11.37 4.49
N LYS A 131 -0.99 12.55 4.26
CA LYS A 131 -0.94 13.67 5.23
C LYS A 131 -2.00 13.54 6.32
N GLU A 132 -3.12 12.89 6.02
CA GLU A 132 -4.21 12.69 6.98
C GLU A 132 -3.83 11.68 8.08
N ILE A 133 -2.95 10.72 7.77
CA ILE A 133 -2.44 9.75 8.75
C ILE A 133 -1.84 10.45 9.97
N PHE A 134 -1.07 11.52 9.79
CA PHE A 134 -0.45 12.25 10.90
C PHE A 134 -1.45 12.99 11.81
N LYS A 135 -2.72 13.10 11.40
CA LYS A 135 -3.79 13.73 12.19
C LYS A 135 -4.56 12.72 13.06
N LYS A 136 -4.37 11.43 12.79
CA LYS A 136 -5.05 10.34 13.51
C LYS A 136 -4.57 10.20 14.96
N GLU A 137 -5.24 9.35 15.72
CA GLU A 137 -4.82 9.01 17.09
C GLU A 137 -3.49 8.27 17.08
N THR A 138 -2.70 8.45 18.15
CA THR A 138 -1.31 7.97 18.20
C THR A 138 -1.18 6.47 17.96
N GLU A 139 -2.10 5.67 18.53
CA GLU A 139 -2.07 4.21 18.36
C GLU A 139 -2.47 3.78 16.95
N GLU A 140 -3.43 4.46 16.32
CA GLU A 140 -3.79 4.21 14.92
C GLU A 140 -2.59 4.48 13.98
N VAL A 141 -1.85 5.58 14.23
CA VAL A 141 -0.64 5.89 13.47
C VAL A 141 0.40 4.80 13.65
N ARG A 142 0.62 4.34 14.89
CA ARG A 142 1.59 3.29 15.22
C ARG A 142 1.26 2.00 14.47
N GLU A 143 0.03 1.55 14.57
CA GLU A 143 -0.44 0.33 13.91
C GLU A 143 -0.27 0.44 12.40
N PHE A 144 -0.77 1.52 11.80
CA PHE A 144 -0.69 1.75 10.36
C PHE A 144 0.75 1.75 9.83
N VAL A 145 1.65 2.55 10.45
CA VAL A 145 3.03 2.68 9.95
C VAL A 145 3.85 1.40 10.13
N SER A 146 3.51 0.57 11.12
CA SER A 146 4.20 -0.72 11.35
C SER A 146 3.88 -1.77 10.27
N GLN A 147 2.74 -1.62 9.58
CA GLN A 147 2.25 -2.55 8.56
C GLN A 147 2.54 -2.07 7.12
N LEU A 148 3.12 -0.88 6.96
CA LEU A 148 3.41 -0.33 5.63
C LEU A 148 4.37 -1.21 4.83
N PRO A 149 4.11 -1.39 3.52
CA PRO A 149 5.07 -1.97 2.60
C PRO A 149 6.41 -1.20 2.60
N LYS A 150 7.53 -1.87 2.36
CA LYS A 150 8.89 -1.28 2.50
C LYS A 150 9.07 0.04 1.74
N SER A 151 8.59 0.13 0.52
CA SER A 151 8.71 1.37 -0.27
C SER A 151 7.96 2.53 0.38
N MET A 152 6.82 2.23 0.99
CA MET A 152 5.97 3.23 1.62
C MET A 152 6.47 3.66 2.99
N GLN A 153 7.27 2.82 3.67
CA GLN A 153 8.02 3.23 4.87
C GLN A 153 8.97 4.39 4.54
N VAL A 154 9.69 4.32 3.41
CA VAL A 154 10.54 5.43 2.94
C VAL A 154 9.69 6.67 2.68
N THR A 155 8.59 6.51 1.97
CA THR A 155 7.71 7.61 1.58
C THR A 155 7.07 8.31 2.77
N ILE A 156 6.61 7.56 3.79
CA ILE A 156 6.03 8.16 5.01
C ILE A 156 7.10 8.89 5.84
N ILE A 157 8.32 8.34 5.92
CA ILE A 157 9.44 8.99 6.62
C ILE A 157 9.81 10.31 5.94
N ASP A 158 9.96 10.32 4.61
CA ASP A 158 10.26 11.55 3.86
C ASP A 158 9.18 12.60 4.05
N THR A 159 7.92 12.19 4.01
CA THR A 159 6.79 13.11 4.26
C THR A 159 6.80 13.63 5.69
N ALA A 160 7.07 12.78 6.69
CA ALA A 160 7.18 13.20 8.08
C ALA A 160 8.31 14.21 8.28
N ARG A 161 9.49 13.98 7.66
CA ARG A 161 10.62 14.92 7.69
C ARG A 161 10.28 16.28 7.07
N GLU A 162 9.63 16.28 5.92
CA GLU A 162 9.17 17.51 5.26
C GLU A 162 8.19 18.28 6.14
N MET A 163 7.20 17.58 6.71
CA MET A 163 6.20 18.18 7.59
C MET A 163 6.81 18.69 8.91
N TYR A 164 7.75 17.96 9.50
CA TYR A 164 8.47 18.36 10.70
C TYR A 164 9.28 19.65 10.45
N ARG A 165 10.08 19.68 9.40
CA ARG A 165 10.89 20.86 9.04
C ARG A 165 10.05 22.09 8.69
N SER A 166 8.88 21.89 8.10
CA SER A 166 7.95 22.97 7.79
C SER A 166 7.05 23.39 8.97
N GLY A 167 7.22 22.77 10.15
CA GLY A 167 6.40 23.03 11.34
C GLY A 167 4.96 22.56 11.22
N LYS A 168 4.64 21.70 10.24
CA LYS A 168 3.29 21.13 10.05
C LYS A 168 3.05 19.87 10.86
N LEU A 169 4.10 19.22 11.32
CA LEU A 169 4.09 18.08 12.23
C LEU A 169 4.75 18.50 13.54
N ASP A 170 3.92 18.87 14.52
CA ASP A 170 4.33 19.38 15.85
C ASP A 170 3.88 18.47 17.00
N ARG A 171 3.00 17.49 16.73
CA ARG A 171 2.53 16.52 17.73
C ARG A 171 3.66 15.58 18.13
N LYS A 172 4.24 15.82 19.33
CA LYS A 172 5.36 15.04 19.84
C LYS A 172 5.08 13.54 19.85
N SER A 173 3.87 13.12 20.24
CA SER A 173 3.50 11.70 20.26
C SER A 173 3.59 11.03 18.89
N ILE A 174 3.24 11.74 17.83
CA ILE A 174 3.34 11.22 16.43
C ILE A 174 4.79 11.20 15.97
N ILE A 175 5.57 12.26 16.30
CA ILE A 175 7.00 12.31 16.03
C ILE A 175 7.70 11.12 16.68
N ASP A 176 7.44 10.88 17.96
CA ASP A 176 8.02 9.76 18.72
C ASP A 176 7.61 8.40 18.12
N VAL A 177 6.36 8.23 17.67
CA VAL A 177 5.92 7.01 16.98
C VAL A 177 6.73 6.76 15.73
N ILE A 178 6.85 7.75 14.84
CA ILE A 178 7.60 7.59 13.58
C ILE A 178 9.08 7.29 13.86
N GLN A 179 9.71 8.06 14.74
CA GLN A 179 11.12 7.88 15.08
C GLN A 179 11.40 6.51 15.71
N ASN A 180 10.55 6.06 16.63
CA ASN A 180 10.72 4.78 17.31
C ASN A 180 10.40 3.58 16.40
N THR A 181 9.38 3.69 15.53
CA THR A 181 9.00 2.59 14.64
C THR A 181 10.09 2.31 13.61
N PHE A 182 10.75 3.34 13.10
CA PHE A 182 11.74 3.21 12.04
C PHE A 182 13.19 3.34 12.51
N ASP A 183 13.42 3.55 13.81
CA ASP A 183 14.74 3.78 14.42
C ASP A 183 15.51 4.91 13.71
N ILE A 184 14.87 6.06 13.56
CA ILE A 184 15.41 7.23 12.85
C ILE A 184 15.21 8.52 13.64
N SER A 185 15.94 9.58 13.23
CA SER A 185 15.64 10.96 13.61
C SER A 185 15.00 11.71 12.43
N LEU A 186 13.94 12.48 12.69
CA LEU A 186 13.33 13.36 11.68
C LEU A 186 14.20 14.59 11.37
N GLU A 187 15.15 14.93 12.26
CA GLU A 187 16.11 16.01 12.06
C GLU A 187 17.22 15.62 11.08
N ASP A 188 17.53 14.33 10.99
CA ASP A 188 18.59 13.83 10.13
C ASP A 188 18.27 13.98 8.63
N ASN A 189 19.33 14.29 7.87
CA ASN A 189 19.28 14.32 6.40
C ASN A 189 19.82 13.04 5.76
N ALA A 190 20.14 12.02 6.56
CA ALA A 190 20.68 10.78 6.02
C ALA A 190 19.71 10.10 5.06
N PRO A 191 20.19 9.55 3.95
CA PRO A 191 19.34 8.79 3.01
C PRO A 191 18.66 7.63 3.75
N ILE A 192 17.35 7.48 3.58
CA ILE A 192 16.54 6.47 4.29
C ILE A 192 16.94 5.06 3.88
N SER A 193 17.48 4.88 2.69
CA SER A 193 18.01 3.59 2.20
C SER A 193 19.02 2.91 3.12
N THR A 194 19.64 3.66 4.05
CA THR A 194 20.57 3.12 5.06
C THR A 194 19.87 2.47 6.26
N PHE A 195 18.59 2.76 6.49
CA PHE A 195 17.86 2.33 7.69
C PHE A 195 16.95 1.13 7.44
N ILE A 196 16.54 0.87 6.21
CA ILE A 196 15.73 -0.30 5.88
C ILE A 196 16.64 -1.49 5.68
N LYS A 197 16.97 -2.18 6.79
CA LYS A 197 17.65 -3.47 6.73
C LYS A 197 16.71 -4.49 6.05
N GLY A 198 17.20 -5.07 4.95
CA GLY A 198 16.53 -6.10 4.16
C GLY A 198 16.24 -7.39 4.92
#